data_463f10e7d0764635ddb3cd5d00ebb3eb
#
_entry.id   463f10e7d0764635ddb3cd5d00ebb3eb
#
_cell.length_a   1.000
_cell.length_b   1.000
_cell.length_c   1.000
_cell.angle_alpha   90.00
_cell.angle_beta   90.00
_cell.angle_gamma   90.00
#
_symmetry.space_group_name_H-M   'P 1'
#
loop_
_entity.id
_entity.type
_entity.pdbx_description
1 polymer ?
#
loop_
_entity_poly.entity_id
_entity_poly.type
_entity_poly.pdbx_seq_one_letter_code
_entity_poly.pdbx_strand_id
1 'polypeptide(L)'
;MIPALARDTWHGTPAWRLEDEALRVIVVPQAGGKIVSLLDRRASYEWLVQPAHANPFRLLPPGTVYNDAQVVGWDEMLPTILAGPYPVPGPYAEIALPDHGELWTMAWADVGTGDGAIRLAADGVALPYHIERTLALTPATGGPGLRLDYALHNTGAAPLSYLWAAHPQFACEPGARIVLPPDVTEVINVLPESWGPAWGGPGTRNAWPEQPGAGRQDIVASVARAGGRKFYL
;
A
#
# COMPACT_ATOMS: atom_id res chain seq x y z
N MET A 1 27.55 -2.89 2.64
CA MET A 1 27.30 -4.16 3.38
C MET A 1 26.09 -4.82 2.75
N ILE A 2 26.10 -6.14 2.54
CA ILE A 2 24.93 -6.87 2.03
C ILE A 2 23.93 -6.97 3.20
N PRO A 3 22.65 -6.60 3.00
CA PRO A 3 21.63 -6.74 4.02
C PRO A 3 21.48 -8.19 4.50
N ALA A 4 21.22 -8.37 5.79
CA ALA A 4 20.92 -9.68 6.36
C ALA A 4 19.50 -10.09 5.96
N LEU A 5 19.38 -11.31 5.41
CA LEU A 5 18.11 -11.91 5.04
C LEU A 5 17.87 -13.17 5.87
N ALA A 6 16.73 -13.28 6.51
CA ALA A 6 16.39 -14.40 7.38
C ALA A 6 14.89 -14.76 7.33
N ARG A 7 14.58 -16.04 7.60
CA ARG A 7 13.23 -16.44 7.94
C ARG A 7 12.87 -15.85 9.30
N ASP A 8 11.63 -15.42 9.44
CA ASP A 8 11.08 -14.84 10.66
C ASP A 8 9.61 -15.26 10.82
N THR A 9 8.99 -14.79 11.86
CA THR A 9 7.54 -14.88 12.07
C THR A 9 6.99 -13.54 12.50
N TRP A 10 5.82 -13.19 12.01
CA TRP A 10 5.09 -12.01 12.44
C TRP A 10 3.72 -12.43 12.96
N HIS A 11 3.47 -12.20 14.26
CA HIS A 11 2.26 -12.69 14.97
C HIS A 11 1.93 -14.15 14.67
N GLY A 12 2.96 -15.03 14.68
CA GLY A 12 2.80 -16.47 14.41
C GLY A 12 2.69 -16.86 12.93
N THR A 13 2.69 -15.91 12.01
CA THR A 13 2.66 -16.17 10.57
C THR A 13 4.08 -16.15 10.00
N PRO A 14 4.47 -17.15 9.16
CA PRO A 14 5.78 -17.17 8.53
C PRO A 14 6.05 -15.89 7.73
N ALA A 15 7.22 -15.33 7.92
CA ALA A 15 7.63 -14.07 7.32
C ALA A 15 9.09 -14.13 6.83
N TRP A 16 9.46 -13.15 6.02
CA TRP A 16 10.84 -12.81 5.72
C TRP A 16 11.25 -11.53 6.42
N ARG A 17 12.46 -11.50 6.94
CA ARG A 17 13.10 -10.31 7.47
C ARG A 17 14.31 -9.95 6.63
N LEU A 18 14.34 -8.69 6.21
CA LEU A 18 15.45 -8.06 5.50
C LEU A 18 15.92 -6.88 6.35
N GLU A 19 17.20 -6.87 6.75
CA GLU A 19 17.68 -5.79 7.62
C GLU A 19 19.15 -5.42 7.34
N ASP A 20 19.47 -4.15 7.58
CA ASP A 20 20.82 -3.61 7.68
C ASP A 20 20.98 -2.81 8.99
N GLU A 21 22.00 -1.96 9.07
CA GLU A 21 22.24 -1.11 10.24
C GLU A 21 21.17 -0.04 10.44
N ALA A 22 20.44 0.33 9.39
CA ALA A 22 19.51 1.46 9.40
C ALA A 22 18.05 1.02 9.34
N LEU A 23 17.72 0.04 8.52
CA LEU A 23 16.34 -0.40 8.28
C LEU A 23 16.16 -1.88 8.59
N ARG A 24 14.96 -2.21 9.06
CA ARG A 24 14.43 -3.58 9.10
C ARG A 24 13.06 -3.61 8.44
N VAL A 25 12.90 -4.56 7.53
CA VAL A 25 11.64 -4.81 6.81
C VAL A 25 11.19 -6.22 7.10
N ILE A 26 9.91 -6.41 7.44
CA ILE A 26 9.30 -7.73 7.59
C ILE A 26 8.18 -7.85 6.57
N VAL A 27 8.19 -8.98 5.84
CA VAL A 27 7.24 -9.27 4.76
C VAL A 27 6.56 -10.59 5.01
N VAL A 28 5.23 -10.64 4.86
CA VAL A 28 4.41 -11.85 5.00
C VAL A 28 3.91 -12.28 3.61
N PRO A 29 4.57 -13.25 2.96
CA PRO A 29 4.19 -13.65 1.60
C PRO A 29 2.77 -14.18 1.50
N GLN A 30 2.34 -14.99 2.47
CA GLN A 30 1.02 -15.64 2.47
C GLN A 30 -0.16 -14.66 2.68
N ALA A 31 0.10 -13.41 3.03
CA ALA A 31 -0.92 -12.41 3.26
C ALA A 31 -0.74 -11.20 2.32
N GLY A 32 -0.91 -11.41 1.03
CA GLY A 32 -0.78 -10.35 0.03
C GLY A 32 0.66 -9.93 -0.26
N GLY A 33 1.66 -10.70 0.16
CA GLY A 33 3.04 -10.22 0.13
C GLY A 33 3.23 -8.96 0.98
N LYS A 34 2.36 -8.74 1.96
CA LYS A 34 2.29 -7.51 2.77
C LYS A 34 3.60 -7.21 3.47
N ILE A 35 4.05 -5.96 3.40
CA ILE A 35 5.10 -5.45 4.26
C ILE A 35 4.44 -5.04 5.58
N VAL A 36 4.75 -5.76 6.65
CA VAL A 36 4.09 -5.59 7.96
C VAL A 36 4.90 -4.76 8.94
N SER A 37 6.18 -4.54 8.66
CA SER A 37 7.06 -3.66 9.43
C SER A 37 8.06 -2.98 8.51
N LEU A 38 8.24 -1.70 8.71
CA LEU A 38 9.28 -0.87 8.12
C LEU A 38 9.88 -0.03 9.26
N LEU A 39 10.85 -0.59 9.95
CA LEU A 39 11.47 0.00 11.13
C LEU A 39 12.73 0.76 10.78
N ASP A 40 12.76 2.06 11.07
CA ASP A 40 14.03 2.80 11.20
C ASP A 40 14.71 2.38 12.51
N ARG A 41 15.82 1.63 12.40
CA ARG A 41 16.53 1.08 13.56
C ARG A 41 17.33 2.14 14.31
N ARG A 42 17.73 3.20 13.65
CA ARG A 42 18.50 4.32 14.25
C ARG A 42 17.60 5.21 15.12
N ALA A 43 16.39 5.49 14.61
CA ALA A 43 15.39 6.26 15.32
C ALA A 43 14.50 5.39 16.23
N SER A 44 14.57 4.06 16.11
CA SER A 44 13.62 3.13 16.73
C SER A 44 12.17 3.46 16.38
N TYR A 45 11.93 3.88 15.13
CA TYR A 45 10.63 4.35 14.66
C TYR A 45 10.03 3.38 13.64
N GLU A 46 8.83 2.87 13.95
CA GLU A 46 8.06 2.01 13.04
C GLU A 46 7.17 2.90 12.16
N TRP A 47 7.45 2.87 10.86
CA TRP A 47 6.75 3.69 9.87
C TRP A 47 5.35 3.22 9.55
N LEU A 48 5.04 1.94 9.76
CA LEU A 48 3.76 1.37 9.39
C LEU A 48 2.85 1.19 10.61
N VAL A 49 1.55 1.41 10.41
CA VAL A 49 0.55 1.14 11.43
C VAL A 49 0.65 -0.32 11.86
N GLN A 50 0.74 -0.55 13.15
CA GLN A 50 0.79 -1.86 13.76
C GLN A 50 -0.58 -2.26 14.33
N PRO A 51 -0.93 -3.55 14.36
CA PRO A 51 -2.20 -4.00 14.95
C PRO A 51 -2.22 -3.69 16.45
N ALA A 52 -3.38 -3.25 16.94
CA ALA A 52 -3.57 -2.93 18.35
C ALA A 52 -3.41 -4.15 19.29
N HIS A 53 -3.55 -5.35 18.75
CA HIS A 53 -3.44 -6.60 19.51
C HIS A 53 -2.57 -7.60 18.75
N ALA A 54 -1.78 -8.35 19.49
CA ALA A 54 -0.94 -9.44 18.97
C ALA A 54 -1.79 -10.69 18.65
N ASN A 55 -2.77 -10.57 17.79
CA ASN A 55 -3.50 -11.72 17.28
C ASN A 55 -2.76 -12.32 16.09
N PRO A 56 -2.84 -13.64 15.87
CA PRO A 56 -2.32 -14.24 14.65
C PRO A 56 -2.88 -13.51 13.43
N PHE A 57 -1.99 -13.17 12.53
CA PHE A 57 -2.37 -12.52 11.28
C PHE A 57 -3.19 -13.52 10.46
N ARG A 58 -4.41 -13.15 10.12
CA ARG A 58 -5.29 -14.03 9.34
C ARG A 58 -5.18 -13.67 7.87
N LEU A 59 -4.98 -14.71 7.04
CA LEU A 59 -5.31 -14.60 5.62
C LEU A 59 -6.79 -14.25 5.50
N LEU A 60 -7.06 -13.21 4.76
CA LEU A 60 -8.43 -12.78 4.50
C LEU A 60 -8.94 -13.47 3.23
N PRO A 61 -10.20 -13.90 3.22
CA PRO A 61 -10.80 -14.48 2.03
C PRO A 61 -10.76 -13.52 0.85
N PRO A 62 -10.61 -14.00 -0.39
CA PRO A 62 -10.80 -13.19 -1.59
C PRO A 62 -12.16 -12.50 -1.56
N GLY A 63 -12.20 -11.22 -2.00
CA GLY A 63 -13.43 -10.43 -1.99
C GLY A 63 -13.80 -9.80 -0.64
N THR A 64 -12.97 -9.95 0.40
CA THR A 64 -13.13 -9.19 1.64
C THR A 64 -13.15 -7.69 1.33
N VAL A 65 -14.06 -6.95 1.96
CA VAL A 65 -14.11 -5.49 1.87
C VAL A 65 -12.92 -4.91 2.66
N TYR A 66 -12.13 -4.06 2.03
CA TYR A 66 -10.87 -3.58 2.59
C TYR A 66 -11.06 -2.87 3.95
N ASN A 67 -12.08 -2.02 4.05
CA ASN A 67 -12.35 -1.28 5.29
C ASN A 67 -12.81 -2.15 6.47
N ASP A 68 -13.30 -3.37 6.20
CA ASP A 68 -13.71 -4.34 7.22
C ASP A 68 -12.54 -5.23 7.64
N ALA A 69 -11.39 -5.06 7.00
CA ALA A 69 -10.20 -5.83 7.23
C ALA A 69 -9.31 -5.19 8.30
N GLN A 70 -8.33 -5.96 8.72
CA GLN A 70 -7.24 -5.48 9.55
C GLN A 70 -6.30 -4.62 8.70
N VAL A 71 -6.58 -3.31 8.61
CA VAL A 71 -5.86 -2.36 7.77
C VAL A 71 -4.57 -1.94 8.49
N VAL A 72 -3.50 -2.68 8.25
CA VAL A 72 -2.15 -2.43 8.79
C VAL A 72 -1.08 -2.76 7.76
N GLY A 73 0.09 -2.15 7.90
CA GLY A 73 1.22 -2.44 7.02
C GLY A 73 1.08 -1.80 5.63
N TRP A 74 1.60 -2.44 4.62
CA TRP A 74 1.65 -1.96 3.24
C TRP A 74 1.18 -3.04 2.28
N ASP A 75 0.06 -2.78 1.62
CA ASP A 75 -0.56 -3.64 0.63
C ASP A 75 -0.29 -3.17 -0.80
N GLU A 76 -0.50 -4.08 -1.75
CA GLU A 76 -0.55 -3.77 -3.19
C GLU A 76 -1.98 -3.91 -3.71
N MET A 77 -2.47 -2.89 -4.36
CA MET A 77 -3.75 -2.89 -5.03
C MET A 77 -3.56 -3.14 -6.52
N LEU A 78 -4.10 -4.22 -7.03
CA LEU A 78 -4.15 -4.57 -8.46
C LEU A 78 -5.27 -5.61 -8.64
N PRO A 79 -6.03 -5.60 -9.74
CA PRO A 79 -5.97 -4.73 -10.92
C PRO A 79 -6.86 -3.49 -10.81
N THR A 80 -7.45 -3.23 -9.66
CA THR A 80 -8.35 -2.10 -9.41
C THR A 80 -8.17 -1.53 -8.01
N ILE A 81 -8.71 -0.34 -7.78
CA ILE A 81 -8.81 0.28 -6.46
C ILE A 81 -10.23 0.15 -5.90
N LEU A 82 -11.25 0.18 -6.76
CA LEU A 82 -12.66 0.09 -6.35
C LEU A 82 -13.28 -1.20 -6.87
N ALA A 83 -14.15 -1.80 -6.07
CA ALA A 83 -14.96 -2.94 -6.52
C ALA A 83 -15.89 -2.55 -7.68
N GLY A 84 -16.06 -3.45 -8.62
CA GLY A 84 -16.97 -3.25 -9.76
C GLY A 84 -16.63 -4.12 -10.95
N PRO A 85 -17.39 -4.02 -12.04
CA PRO A 85 -17.07 -4.72 -13.26
C PRO A 85 -15.81 -4.13 -13.91
N TYR A 86 -15.08 -4.95 -14.65
CA TYR A 86 -13.95 -4.48 -15.45
C TYR A 86 -14.42 -3.40 -16.44
N PRO A 87 -13.86 -2.19 -16.42
CA PRO A 87 -14.48 -1.02 -17.05
C PRO A 87 -14.20 -0.88 -18.55
N VAL A 88 -13.37 -1.75 -19.13
CA VAL A 88 -12.96 -1.64 -20.52
C VAL A 88 -13.68 -2.66 -21.37
N PRO A 89 -14.33 -2.28 -22.49
CA PRO A 89 -14.94 -3.21 -23.43
C PRO A 89 -13.94 -4.26 -23.95
N GLY A 90 -14.38 -5.48 -24.14
CA GLY A 90 -13.54 -6.56 -24.66
C GLY A 90 -13.76 -7.90 -23.95
N PRO A 91 -12.83 -8.84 -24.06
CA PRO A 91 -13.01 -10.19 -23.55
C PRO A 91 -13.07 -10.27 -22.01
N TYR A 92 -12.65 -9.22 -21.32
CA TYR A 92 -12.68 -9.14 -19.85
C TYR A 92 -13.82 -8.25 -19.33
N ALA A 93 -14.63 -7.67 -20.22
CA ALA A 93 -15.79 -6.88 -19.83
C ALA A 93 -16.69 -7.68 -18.85
N GLU A 94 -17.25 -6.99 -17.87
CA GLU A 94 -18.14 -7.56 -16.85
C GLU A 94 -17.47 -8.54 -15.85
N ILE A 95 -16.17 -8.83 -15.96
CA ILE A 95 -15.48 -9.55 -14.89
C ILE A 95 -15.53 -8.70 -13.63
N ALA A 96 -16.11 -9.27 -12.55
CA ALA A 96 -16.18 -8.59 -11.27
C ALA A 96 -14.80 -8.50 -10.64
N LEU A 97 -14.38 -7.28 -10.35
CA LEU A 97 -13.12 -6.99 -9.66
C LEU A 97 -13.40 -6.69 -8.19
N PRO A 98 -12.63 -7.24 -7.25
CA PRO A 98 -12.84 -7.03 -5.82
C PRO A 98 -12.36 -5.66 -5.36
N ASP A 99 -12.84 -5.26 -4.19
CA ASP A 99 -12.42 -4.01 -3.52
C ASP A 99 -10.92 -4.00 -3.24
N HIS A 100 -10.24 -2.93 -3.62
CA HIS A 100 -8.78 -2.76 -3.55
C HIS A 100 -7.97 -3.81 -4.32
N GLY A 101 -8.61 -4.44 -5.33
CA GLY A 101 -8.00 -5.50 -6.11
C GLY A 101 -7.88 -6.82 -5.34
N GLU A 102 -7.12 -7.75 -5.89
CA GLU A 102 -7.03 -9.11 -5.34
C GLU A 102 -5.71 -9.43 -4.65
N LEU A 103 -4.63 -8.70 -4.95
CA LEU A 103 -3.28 -9.03 -4.49
C LEU A 103 -3.13 -9.08 -2.96
N TRP A 104 -3.83 -8.22 -2.25
CA TRP A 104 -3.73 -8.09 -0.79
C TRP A 104 -4.38 -9.26 -0.01
N THR A 105 -5.24 -10.04 -0.67
CA THR A 105 -5.86 -11.25 -0.12
C THR A 105 -5.25 -12.54 -0.65
N MET A 106 -4.24 -12.46 -1.52
CA MET A 106 -3.62 -13.62 -2.15
C MET A 106 -2.34 -14.03 -1.42
N ALA A 107 -2.02 -15.31 -1.47
CA ALA A 107 -0.69 -15.79 -1.12
C ALA A 107 0.26 -15.52 -2.28
N TRP A 108 1.40 -14.88 -2.00
CA TRP A 108 2.46 -14.71 -2.96
C TRP A 108 3.51 -15.81 -2.81
N ALA A 109 3.93 -16.37 -3.90
CA ALA A 109 5.00 -17.35 -3.94
C ALA A 109 6.36 -16.68 -3.67
N ASP A 110 7.20 -17.35 -2.90
CA ASP A 110 8.62 -17.01 -2.77
C ASP A 110 9.35 -17.57 -4.00
N VAL A 111 9.77 -16.71 -4.91
CA VAL A 111 10.41 -17.11 -6.18
C VAL A 111 11.92 -16.91 -6.15
N GLY A 112 12.48 -16.51 -5.01
CA GLY A 112 13.91 -16.44 -4.80
C GLY A 112 14.29 -15.44 -3.72
N THR A 113 15.09 -15.91 -2.79
CA THR A 113 15.73 -15.09 -1.78
C THR A 113 17.23 -15.29 -1.94
N GLY A 114 17.94 -14.20 -2.14
CA GLY A 114 19.38 -14.21 -2.32
C GLY A 114 19.88 -12.81 -2.59
N ASP A 115 21.20 -12.62 -2.51
CA ASP A 115 21.86 -11.33 -2.78
C ASP A 115 21.31 -10.15 -1.98
N GLY A 116 20.77 -10.43 -0.76
CA GLY A 116 20.18 -9.40 0.09
C GLY A 116 18.83 -8.85 -0.42
N ALA A 117 18.06 -9.64 -1.17
CA ALA A 117 16.75 -9.27 -1.68
C ALA A 117 15.72 -10.38 -1.46
N ILE A 118 14.45 -9.99 -1.36
CA ILE A 118 13.28 -10.88 -1.33
C ILE A 118 12.56 -10.74 -2.66
N ARG A 119 12.28 -11.86 -3.34
CA ARG A 119 11.50 -11.89 -4.58
C ARG A 119 10.24 -12.68 -4.38
N LEU A 120 9.11 -12.05 -4.64
CA LEU A 120 7.78 -12.63 -4.50
C LEU A 120 7.04 -12.49 -5.81
N ALA A 121 6.18 -13.48 -6.12
CA ALA A 121 5.33 -13.45 -7.30
C ALA A 121 3.91 -13.90 -6.99
N ALA A 122 2.95 -13.43 -7.79
CA ALA A 122 1.56 -13.86 -7.77
C ALA A 122 0.96 -13.85 -9.18
N ASP A 123 0.02 -14.74 -9.42
CA ASP A 123 -0.77 -14.80 -10.64
C ASP A 123 -2.18 -14.27 -10.36
N GLY A 124 -2.69 -13.42 -11.25
CA GLY A 124 -4.05 -12.91 -11.16
C GLY A 124 -5.09 -14.01 -11.25
N VAL A 125 -6.16 -13.86 -10.48
CA VAL A 125 -7.31 -14.78 -10.48
C VAL A 125 -8.44 -14.23 -11.33
N ALA A 126 -8.79 -12.97 -11.13
CA ALA A 126 -9.84 -12.31 -11.91
C ALA A 126 -9.38 -11.98 -13.32
N LEU A 127 -8.14 -11.55 -13.49
CA LEU A 127 -7.57 -11.18 -14.79
C LEU A 127 -6.24 -11.90 -15.05
N PRO A 128 -5.91 -12.17 -16.33
CA PRO A 128 -4.71 -12.94 -16.68
C PRO A 128 -3.45 -12.07 -16.63
N TYR A 129 -2.87 -11.94 -15.47
CA TYR A 129 -1.56 -11.31 -15.28
C TYR A 129 -0.66 -12.12 -14.33
N HIS A 130 0.63 -11.91 -14.48
CA HIS A 130 1.64 -12.35 -13.53
C HIS A 130 2.38 -11.12 -13.01
N ILE A 131 2.55 -11.02 -11.70
CA ILE A 131 3.30 -9.93 -11.08
C ILE A 131 4.45 -10.48 -10.24
N GLU A 132 5.62 -9.88 -10.40
CA GLU A 132 6.77 -10.10 -9.55
C GLU A 132 7.11 -8.82 -8.80
N ARG A 133 7.55 -8.96 -7.55
CA ARG A 133 8.07 -7.85 -6.75
C ARG A 133 9.39 -8.24 -6.10
N THR A 134 10.41 -7.40 -6.29
CA THR A 134 11.69 -7.50 -5.59
C THR A 134 11.79 -6.41 -4.53
N LEU A 135 12.10 -6.80 -3.31
CA LEU A 135 12.38 -5.90 -2.19
C LEU A 135 13.87 -5.93 -1.88
N ALA A 136 14.52 -4.78 -1.85
CA ALA A 136 15.93 -4.65 -1.51
C ALA A 136 16.17 -3.39 -0.67
N LEU A 137 17.07 -3.48 0.33
CA LEU A 137 17.57 -2.31 1.02
C LEU A 137 18.69 -1.68 0.19
N THR A 138 18.64 -0.37 0.05
CA THR A 138 19.62 0.37 -0.73
C THR A 138 20.25 1.49 0.08
N PRO A 139 21.56 1.74 -0.07
CA PRO A 139 22.14 2.99 0.35
C PRO A 139 21.62 4.08 -0.58
N ALA A 140 20.61 4.85 -0.16
CA ALA A 140 20.10 5.95 -0.96
C ALA A 140 20.95 7.20 -0.77
N THR A 141 21.08 8.00 -1.82
CA THR A 141 21.57 9.39 -1.74
C THR A 141 20.57 10.17 -0.87
N GLY A 142 20.93 10.45 0.38
CA GLY A 142 20.02 11.08 1.34
C GLY A 142 19.60 10.20 2.51
N GLY A 143 20.01 8.92 2.53
CA GLY A 143 19.73 8.01 3.66
C GLY A 143 19.44 6.58 3.23
N PRO A 144 19.19 5.69 4.20
CA PRO A 144 18.78 4.32 3.92
C PRO A 144 17.41 4.28 3.26
N GLY A 145 17.22 3.36 2.32
CA GLY A 145 15.97 3.23 1.56
C GLY A 145 15.53 1.78 1.34
N LEU A 146 14.24 1.58 1.23
CA LEU A 146 13.64 0.37 0.70
C LEU A 146 13.30 0.60 -0.78
N ARG A 147 13.89 -0.22 -1.66
CA ARG A 147 13.57 -0.25 -3.09
C ARG A 147 12.61 -1.40 -3.35
N LEU A 148 11.55 -1.09 -4.07
CA LEU A 148 10.57 -2.03 -4.58
C LEU A 148 10.58 -1.98 -6.11
N ASP A 149 10.98 -3.07 -6.74
CA ASP A 149 10.93 -3.21 -8.19
C ASP A 149 9.77 -4.14 -8.55
N TYR A 150 8.98 -3.77 -9.54
CA TYR A 150 7.81 -4.54 -10.00
C TYR A 150 7.95 -4.90 -11.46
N ALA A 151 7.56 -6.12 -11.81
CA ALA A 151 7.37 -6.56 -13.17
C ALA A 151 5.94 -7.12 -13.32
N LEU A 152 5.15 -6.53 -14.20
CA LEU A 152 3.79 -6.96 -14.49
C LEU A 152 3.73 -7.49 -15.93
N HIS A 153 3.30 -8.73 -16.08
CA HIS A 153 3.17 -9.41 -17.36
C HIS A 153 1.71 -9.72 -17.62
N ASN A 154 1.19 -9.28 -18.77
CA ASN A 154 -0.10 -9.74 -19.27
C ASN A 154 0.07 -11.16 -19.83
N THR A 155 -0.55 -12.14 -19.19
CA THR A 155 -0.51 -13.55 -19.60
C THR A 155 -1.67 -13.94 -20.50
N GLY A 156 -2.61 -13.01 -20.76
CA GLY A 156 -3.74 -13.20 -21.65
C GLY A 156 -3.45 -12.85 -23.10
N ALA A 157 -4.37 -13.21 -23.99
CA ALA A 157 -4.26 -12.93 -25.42
C ALA A 157 -4.73 -11.51 -25.83
N ALA A 158 -5.41 -10.79 -24.93
CA ALA A 158 -5.94 -9.46 -25.21
C ALA A 158 -5.24 -8.40 -24.34
N PRO A 159 -5.24 -7.13 -24.76
CA PRO A 159 -4.74 -6.04 -23.93
C PRO A 159 -5.43 -5.98 -22.57
N LEU A 160 -4.66 -5.71 -21.53
CA LEU A 160 -5.12 -5.61 -20.16
C LEU A 160 -4.93 -4.18 -19.65
N SER A 161 -6.04 -3.52 -19.29
CA SER A 161 -6.00 -2.24 -18.57
C SER A 161 -6.09 -2.49 -17.07
N TYR A 162 -5.34 -1.75 -16.29
CA TYR A 162 -5.31 -1.92 -14.84
C TYR A 162 -5.08 -0.59 -14.12
N LEU A 163 -5.47 -0.56 -12.86
CA LEU A 163 -5.00 0.40 -11.89
C LEU A 163 -4.11 -0.33 -10.88
N TRP A 164 -2.96 0.24 -10.59
CA TRP A 164 -2.09 -0.23 -9.53
C TRP A 164 -1.81 0.90 -8.55
N ALA A 165 -1.81 0.57 -7.27
CA ALA A 165 -1.36 1.49 -6.24
C ALA A 165 -0.64 0.73 -5.12
N ALA A 166 0.49 1.29 -4.70
CA ALA A 166 1.08 0.96 -3.41
C ALA A 166 0.22 1.59 -2.30
N HIS A 167 -0.12 0.83 -1.28
CA HIS A 167 -1.05 1.28 -0.23
C HIS A 167 -0.46 1.14 1.19
N PRO A 168 0.60 1.91 1.51
CA PRO A 168 1.16 1.90 2.85
C PRO A 168 0.23 2.62 3.84
N GLN A 169 0.01 1.99 4.99
CA GLN A 169 -0.64 2.60 6.14
C GLN A 169 0.44 3.17 7.06
N PHE A 170 0.81 4.43 6.84
CA PHE A 170 1.84 5.06 7.67
C PHE A 170 1.32 5.42 9.05
N ALA A 171 2.13 5.10 10.06
CA ALA A 171 1.95 5.62 11.41
C ALA A 171 2.18 7.13 11.38
N CYS A 172 1.17 7.88 11.78
CA CYS A 172 1.21 9.33 11.79
C CYS A 172 1.14 9.86 13.22
N GLU A 173 2.15 10.63 13.61
CA GLU A 173 2.15 11.33 14.88
C GLU A 173 1.60 12.76 14.73
N PRO A 174 1.13 13.38 15.81
CA PRO A 174 0.78 14.80 15.78
C PRO A 174 1.94 15.64 15.25
N GLY A 175 1.67 16.49 14.25
CA GLY A 175 2.70 17.30 13.59
C GLY A 175 3.27 16.69 12.31
N ALA A 176 2.94 15.46 11.96
CA ALA A 176 3.31 14.89 10.67
C ALA A 176 2.67 15.66 9.52
N ARG A 177 3.37 15.77 8.40
CA ARG A 177 2.92 16.51 7.21
C ARG A 177 3.07 15.69 5.96
N ILE A 178 2.10 15.79 5.08
CA ILE A 178 2.24 15.31 3.71
C ILE A 178 2.90 16.40 2.89
N VAL A 179 4.06 16.09 2.33
CA VAL A 179 4.80 17.00 1.46
C VAL A 179 4.64 16.50 0.04
N LEU A 180 4.03 17.32 -0.81
CA LEU A 180 3.90 17.06 -2.24
C LEU A 180 4.94 17.85 -3.03
N PRO A 181 5.24 17.47 -4.28
CA PRO A 181 6.08 18.27 -5.17
C PRO A 181 5.58 19.73 -5.25
N PRO A 182 6.48 20.71 -5.39
CA PRO A 182 6.11 22.14 -5.31
C PRO A 182 5.21 22.60 -6.46
N ASP A 183 5.15 21.87 -7.54
CA ASP A 183 4.27 22.10 -8.69
C ASP A 183 2.85 21.57 -8.48
N VAL A 184 2.63 20.74 -7.44
CA VAL A 184 1.29 20.31 -7.03
C VAL A 184 0.68 21.37 -6.14
N THR A 185 -0.17 22.20 -6.72
CA THR A 185 -0.85 23.31 -6.04
C THR A 185 -2.32 23.06 -5.77
N GLU A 186 -2.84 21.92 -6.20
CA GLU A 186 -4.24 21.57 -6.11
C GLU A 186 -4.41 20.07 -5.87
N VAL A 187 -5.45 19.71 -5.13
CA VAL A 187 -5.88 18.32 -4.93
C VAL A 187 -7.37 18.17 -5.21
N ILE A 188 -7.78 16.99 -5.68
CA ILE A 188 -9.18 16.67 -5.98
C ILE A 188 -9.74 15.82 -4.85
N ASN A 189 -10.77 16.30 -4.16
CA ASN A 189 -11.48 15.49 -3.17
C ASN A 189 -12.29 14.40 -3.86
N VAL A 190 -12.24 13.18 -3.30
CA VAL A 190 -12.99 12.02 -3.83
C VAL A 190 -13.96 11.42 -2.81
N LEU A 191 -14.00 11.94 -1.60
CA LEU A 191 -14.91 11.49 -0.57
C LEU A 191 -16.22 12.29 -0.58
N PRO A 192 -17.32 11.67 -0.10
CA PRO A 192 -18.58 12.39 0.09
C PRO A 192 -18.43 13.63 0.99
N GLU A 193 -19.20 14.67 0.72
CA GLU A 193 -19.20 15.89 1.51
C GLU A 193 -19.48 15.65 3.00
N SER A 194 -20.28 14.63 3.32
CA SER A 194 -20.58 14.22 4.70
C SER A 194 -19.35 13.84 5.52
N TRP A 195 -18.22 13.50 4.87
CA TRP A 195 -16.95 13.16 5.53
C TRP A 195 -16.09 14.39 5.84
N GLY A 196 -16.39 15.51 5.19
CA GLY A 196 -15.65 16.75 5.39
C GLY A 196 -16.24 17.89 4.59
N PRO A 197 -17.28 18.56 5.12
CA PRO A 197 -18.03 19.59 4.38
C PRO A 197 -17.18 20.71 3.80
N ALA A 198 -16.11 21.08 4.47
CA ALA A 198 -15.20 22.13 4.00
C ALA A 198 -14.42 21.76 2.70
N TRP A 199 -14.38 20.48 2.36
CA TRP A 199 -13.65 19.98 1.17
C TRP A 199 -14.57 19.78 -0.05
N GLY A 200 -15.88 19.98 0.15
CA GLY A 200 -16.90 19.71 -0.86
C GLY A 200 -17.11 18.21 -1.14
N GLY A 201 -17.94 17.92 -2.14
CA GLY A 201 -18.19 16.56 -2.60
C GLY A 201 -17.08 16.02 -3.53
N PRO A 202 -17.24 14.77 -4.04
CA PRO A 202 -16.35 14.19 -5.01
C PRO A 202 -16.14 15.06 -6.24
N GLY A 203 -14.89 15.21 -6.68
CA GLY A 203 -14.48 16.05 -7.82
C GLY A 203 -14.21 17.52 -7.46
N THR A 204 -14.45 17.95 -6.22
CA THR A 204 -14.12 19.32 -5.79
C THR A 204 -12.60 19.48 -5.75
N ARG A 205 -12.13 20.55 -6.39
CA ARG A 205 -10.72 20.97 -6.40
C ARG A 205 -10.44 21.89 -5.23
N ASN A 206 -9.39 21.61 -4.49
CA ASN A 206 -8.98 22.41 -3.33
C ASN A 206 -7.50 22.80 -3.48
N ALA A 207 -7.17 24.02 -3.11
CA ALA A 207 -5.79 24.49 -3.10
C ALA A 207 -4.96 23.63 -2.11
N TRP A 208 -3.73 23.34 -2.50
CA TRP A 208 -2.78 22.63 -1.65
C TRP A 208 -1.58 23.52 -1.31
N PRO A 209 -1.07 23.56 -0.09
CA PRO A 209 -1.45 22.78 1.11
C PRO A 209 -2.50 23.43 2.02
N GLU A 210 -3.26 24.39 1.50
CA GLU A 210 -4.24 25.13 2.28
C GLU A 210 -5.53 24.34 2.45
N GLN A 211 -6.07 24.32 3.68
CA GLN A 211 -7.36 23.72 3.94
C GLN A 211 -8.49 24.74 3.77
N PRO A 212 -9.59 24.41 3.10
CA PRO A 212 -10.76 25.27 3.03
C PRO A 212 -11.24 25.73 4.40
N GLY A 213 -11.31 27.05 4.63
CA GLY A 213 -11.82 27.65 5.85
C GLY A 213 -10.91 27.66 7.08
N ALA A 214 -9.70 27.17 6.98
CA ALA A 214 -8.83 27.01 8.18
C ALA A 214 -7.35 27.41 7.97
N GLY A 215 -6.97 27.86 6.76
CA GLY A 215 -5.59 28.17 6.43
C GLY A 215 -4.69 26.93 6.37
N ARG A 216 -3.38 27.16 6.37
CA ARG A 216 -2.37 26.09 6.31
C ARG A 216 -2.34 25.27 7.59
N GLN A 217 -3.10 24.20 7.64
CA GLN A 217 -3.17 23.31 8.78
C GLN A 217 -2.31 22.06 8.61
N ASP A 218 -1.87 21.57 9.76
CA ASP A 218 -1.31 20.25 9.89
C ASP A 218 -2.38 19.19 9.57
N ILE A 219 -2.19 18.45 8.47
CA ILE A 219 -3.17 17.47 7.99
C ILE A 219 -3.42 16.38 9.04
N VAL A 220 -2.41 16.02 9.83
CA VAL A 220 -2.53 14.99 10.86
C VAL A 220 -3.38 15.48 12.04
N ALA A 221 -3.25 16.73 12.43
CA ALA A 221 -4.11 17.30 13.47
C ALA A 221 -5.60 17.30 13.06
N SER A 222 -5.90 17.36 11.76
CA SER A 222 -7.27 17.29 11.26
C SER A 222 -7.82 15.85 11.17
N VAL A 223 -6.97 14.87 10.91
CA VAL A 223 -7.35 13.44 10.84
C VAL A 223 -7.67 12.87 12.22
N ALA A 224 -6.96 13.32 13.27
CA ALA A 224 -7.23 12.89 14.65
C ALA A 224 -8.61 13.30 15.21
N ARG A 225 -9.38 14.12 14.46
CA ARG A 225 -10.68 14.66 14.88
C ARG A 225 -11.91 14.06 14.20
N ALA A 226 -11.87 12.82 13.76
CA ALA A 226 -12.94 12.11 13.05
C ALA A 226 -13.15 12.54 11.58
N GLY A 227 -12.97 11.64 10.69
CA GLY A 227 -13.21 11.75 9.25
C GLY A 227 -11.96 11.48 8.42
N GLY A 228 -12.09 10.59 7.46
CA GLY A 228 -11.07 10.32 6.47
C GLY A 228 -10.92 11.48 5.49
N ARG A 229 -9.74 11.55 4.85
CA ARG A 229 -9.51 12.40 3.68
C ARG A 229 -8.92 11.53 2.59
N LYS A 230 -9.41 11.71 1.38
CA LYS A 230 -8.87 11.03 0.21
C LYS A 230 -8.82 12.02 -0.95
N PHE A 231 -7.64 12.17 -1.49
CA PHE A 231 -7.39 13.10 -2.58
C PHE A 231 -6.69 12.39 -3.74
N TYR A 232 -6.94 12.90 -4.94
CA TYR A 232 -6.10 12.66 -6.11
C TYR A 232 -5.36 13.94 -6.49
N LEU A 233 -4.20 13.77 -7.13
CA LEU A 233 -3.35 14.83 -7.63
C LEU A 233 -3.62 15.09 -9.10
#